data_3ea4fed0943e060cf2364b73742221a6
#
_entry.id   3ea4fed0943e060cf2364b73742221a6
#
_cell.length_a   1.000
_cell.length_b   1.000
_cell.length_c   1.000
_cell.angle_alpha   90.00
_cell.angle_beta   90.00
_cell.angle_gamma   90.00
#
_symmetry.space_group_name_H-M   'P 1'
#
loop_
_entity.id
_entity.type
_entity.pdbx_description
1 polymer ?
#
loop_
_entity_poly.entity_id
_entity_poly.type
_entity_poly.pdbx_seq_one_letter_code
_entity_poly.pdbx_strand_id
1 'polypeptide(L)'
;MSKEYYTLSEQIDNNGGLLNDESMHFIAKHGLLCELLLCDNRLGEEAFLALPAMGYTPNSNELACYLYMRDDLDCKMMSALNLSNAVMLELLCLDLSLLPAVRAKGLFWRIDEGQFARIFINAYRAAENVGLVAELQKRGWPFMDAVILDCPEIIPTLERMGVDLGESRYAVYLSK
;
A
#
# COMPACT_ATOMS: atom_id res chain seq x y z
N MET A 1 14.07 0.88 3.59
CA MET A 1 14.75 0.59 2.30
C MET A 1 15.68 -0.59 2.50
N SER A 2 15.63 -1.56 1.56
CA SER A 2 16.45 -2.77 1.63
C SER A 2 17.92 -2.51 1.24
N LYS A 3 18.80 -3.48 1.57
CA LYS A 3 20.22 -3.41 1.14
C LYS A 3 20.32 -3.45 -0.39
N GLU A 4 19.47 -4.24 -1.00
CA GLU A 4 19.35 -4.42 -2.44
C GLU A 4 18.96 -3.11 -3.13
N TYR A 5 18.10 -2.30 -2.51
CA TYR A 5 17.75 -0.99 -3.03
C TYR A 5 18.96 -0.04 -3.09
N TYR A 6 19.80 0.00 -2.04
CA TYR A 6 21.01 0.83 -2.07
C TYR A 6 21.98 0.39 -3.17
N THR A 7 22.14 -0.93 -3.37
CA THR A 7 22.97 -1.45 -4.46
C THR A 7 22.42 -1.03 -5.83
N LEU A 8 21.10 -1.08 -6.01
CA LEU A 8 20.45 -0.62 -7.24
C LEU A 8 20.65 0.90 -7.44
N SER A 9 20.49 1.69 -6.38
CA SER A 9 20.69 3.14 -6.45
C SER A 9 22.11 3.49 -6.89
N GLU A 10 23.13 2.81 -6.35
CA GLU A 10 24.52 2.98 -6.78
C GLU A 10 24.74 2.59 -8.25
N GLN A 11 24.10 1.51 -8.73
CA GLN A 11 24.17 1.12 -10.14
C GLN A 11 23.56 2.18 -11.07
N ILE A 12 22.40 2.74 -10.68
CA ILE A 12 21.73 3.79 -11.44
C ILE A 12 22.60 5.06 -11.46
N ASP A 13 23.15 5.47 -10.31
CA ASP A 13 23.99 6.65 -10.21
C ASP A 13 25.30 6.49 -11.05
N ASN A 14 25.91 5.32 -11.02
CA ASN A 14 27.09 5.00 -11.84
C ASN A 14 26.77 4.99 -13.35
N ASN A 15 25.51 4.77 -13.73
CA ASN A 15 25.03 4.83 -15.11
C ASN A 15 24.46 6.21 -15.48
N GLY A 16 24.84 7.27 -14.76
CA GLY A 16 24.41 8.64 -15.04
C GLY A 16 22.94 8.93 -14.70
N GLY A 17 22.36 8.19 -13.78
CA GLY A 17 20.97 8.33 -13.35
C GLY A 17 19.95 7.61 -14.24
N LEU A 18 20.41 6.80 -15.20
CA LEU A 18 19.56 6.09 -16.15
C LEU A 18 19.42 4.61 -15.80
N LEU A 19 18.22 4.07 -15.99
CA LEU A 19 17.98 2.63 -15.96
C LEU A 19 18.53 1.98 -17.24
N ASN A 20 19.15 0.83 -17.09
CA ASN A 20 19.62 -0.02 -18.18
C ASN A 20 19.11 -1.47 -17.98
N ASP A 21 19.41 -2.35 -18.92
CA ASP A 21 18.95 -3.75 -18.86
C ASP A 21 19.43 -4.47 -17.60
N GLU A 22 20.63 -4.16 -17.10
CA GLU A 22 21.18 -4.75 -15.87
C GLU A 22 20.38 -4.29 -14.65
N SER A 23 20.10 -2.98 -14.53
CA SER A 23 19.25 -2.40 -13.48
C SER A 23 17.85 -2.99 -13.51
N MET A 24 17.27 -3.13 -14.69
CA MET A 24 15.93 -3.70 -14.87
C MET A 24 15.88 -5.18 -14.47
N HIS A 25 16.89 -5.96 -14.83
CA HIS A 25 17.01 -7.34 -14.36
C HIS A 25 17.18 -7.44 -12.85
N PHE A 26 17.94 -6.53 -12.26
CA PHE A 26 18.13 -6.48 -10.81
C PHE A 26 16.83 -6.13 -10.08
N ILE A 27 16.07 -5.15 -10.58
CA ILE A 27 14.73 -4.79 -10.08
C ILE A 27 13.81 -6.01 -10.09
N ALA A 28 13.72 -6.68 -11.22
CA ALA A 28 12.87 -7.86 -11.38
C ALA A 28 13.26 -9.01 -10.44
N LYS A 29 14.57 -9.28 -10.33
CA LYS A 29 15.11 -10.36 -9.49
C LYS A 29 14.82 -10.15 -8.00
N HIS A 30 14.86 -8.93 -7.53
CA HIS A 30 14.77 -8.60 -6.09
C HIS A 30 13.42 -7.99 -5.70
N GLY A 31 12.49 -7.82 -6.64
CA GLY A 31 11.16 -7.26 -6.36
C GLY A 31 11.18 -5.79 -5.92
N LEU A 32 12.13 -4.99 -6.41
CA LEU A 32 12.38 -3.62 -5.96
C LEU A 32 11.52 -2.57 -6.66
N LEU A 33 10.59 -2.98 -7.52
CA LEU A 33 9.81 -2.06 -8.35
C LEU A 33 9.00 -1.06 -7.50
N CYS A 34 8.32 -1.53 -6.45
CA CYS A 34 7.56 -0.64 -5.57
C CYS A 34 8.46 0.35 -4.82
N GLU A 35 9.60 -0.13 -4.27
CA GLU A 35 10.56 0.77 -3.59
C GLU A 35 11.07 1.85 -4.54
N LEU A 36 11.42 1.47 -5.77
CA LEU A 36 11.91 2.41 -6.78
C LEU A 36 10.85 3.45 -7.15
N LEU A 37 9.61 3.02 -7.42
CA LEU A 37 8.51 3.92 -7.79
C LEU A 37 8.16 4.90 -6.66
N LEU A 38 8.04 4.41 -5.42
CA LEU A 38 7.59 5.24 -4.29
C LEU A 38 8.70 6.12 -3.70
N CYS A 39 9.95 5.70 -3.78
CA CYS A 39 11.05 6.42 -3.15
C CYS A 39 11.81 7.33 -4.11
N ASP A 40 11.89 6.99 -5.38
CA ASP A 40 12.85 7.61 -6.30
C ASP A 40 12.21 8.13 -7.58
N ASN A 41 11.02 7.63 -7.93
CA ASN A 41 10.30 7.96 -9.17
C ASN A 41 11.21 7.98 -10.43
N ARG A 42 12.28 7.17 -10.42
CA ARG A 42 13.26 7.11 -11.54
C ARG A 42 12.78 6.23 -12.69
N LEU A 43 11.75 5.41 -12.44
CA LEU A 43 11.18 4.54 -13.47
C LEU A 43 10.15 5.33 -14.27
N GLY A 44 10.54 5.83 -15.42
CA GLY A 44 9.63 6.49 -16.36
C GLY A 44 8.58 5.54 -16.94
N GLU A 45 7.53 6.09 -17.53
CA GLU A 45 6.43 5.33 -18.13
C GLU A 45 6.93 4.34 -19.19
N GLU A 46 7.85 4.76 -20.05
CA GLU A 46 8.42 3.90 -21.11
C GLU A 46 9.14 2.68 -20.54
N ALA A 47 9.95 2.89 -19.47
CA ALA A 47 10.65 1.80 -18.80
C ALA A 47 9.68 0.83 -18.11
N PHE A 48 8.63 1.35 -17.46
CA PHE A 48 7.60 0.51 -16.86
C PHE A 48 6.86 -0.34 -17.90
N LEU A 49 6.48 0.26 -19.02
CA LEU A 49 5.80 -0.42 -20.11
C LEU A 49 6.69 -1.44 -20.85
N ALA A 50 8.01 -1.31 -20.76
CA ALA A 50 8.95 -2.27 -21.35
C ALA A 50 9.13 -3.54 -20.50
N LEU A 51 8.76 -3.54 -19.21
CA LEU A 51 8.94 -4.68 -18.30
C LEU A 51 8.39 -6.02 -18.83
N PRO A 52 7.17 -6.08 -19.42
CA PRO A 52 6.66 -7.34 -19.97
C PRO A 52 7.51 -7.91 -21.12
N ALA A 53 8.09 -7.05 -21.97
CA ALA A 53 8.98 -7.48 -23.05
C ALA A 53 10.30 -8.08 -22.51
N MET A 54 10.70 -7.70 -21.30
CA MET A 54 11.85 -8.26 -20.58
C MET A 54 11.49 -9.52 -19.76
N GLY A 55 10.25 -10.01 -19.88
CA GLY A 55 9.77 -11.21 -19.17
C GLY A 55 9.30 -10.93 -17.74
N TYR A 56 9.16 -9.67 -17.34
CA TYR A 56 8.64 -9.28 -16.04
C TYR A 56 7.21 -8.75 -16.15
N THR A 57 6.29 -9.36 -15.40
CA THR A 57 4.90 -8.88 -15.33
C THR A 57 4.67 -8.27 -13.95
N PRO A 58 4.44 -6.94 -13.88
CA PRO A 58 4.14 -6.29 -12.61
C PRO A 58 2.93 -6.91 -11.91
N ASN A 59 3.05 -7.16 -10.63
CA ASN A 59 1.92 -7.61 -9.80
C ASN A 59 0.95 -6.45 -9.49
N SER A 60 -0.17 -6.76 -8.81
CA SER A 60 -1.20 -5.76 -8.51
C SER A 60 -0.70 -4.60 -7.64
N ASN A 61 0.20 -4.87 -6.69
CA ASN A 61 0.78 -3.85 -5.83
C ASN A 61 1.74 -2.94 -6.61
N GLU A 62 2.59 -3.51 -7.46
CA GLU A 62 3.52 -2.75 -8.31
C GLU A 62 2.80 -1.88 -9.32
N LEU A 63 1.73 -2.41 -9.94
CA LEU A 63 0.87 -1.62 -10.82
C LEU A 63 0.15 -0.51 -10.06
N ALA A 64 -0.31 -0.76 -8.83
CA ALA A 64 -0.90 0.25 -7.97
C ALA A 64 0.12 1.36 -7.62
N CYS A 65 1.35 0.99 -7.25
CA CYS A 65 2.43 1.96 -7.00
C CYS A 65 2.69 2.85 -8.22
N TYR A 66 2.76 2.25 -9.41
CA TYR A 66 2.96 3.00 -10.66
C TYR A 66 1.80 3.98 -10.93
N LEU A 67 0.56 3.52 -10.79
CA LEU A 67 -0.62 4.36 -10.99
C LEU A 67 -0.73 5.46 -9.94
N TYR A 68 -0.37 5.18 -8.68
CA TYR A 68 -0.38 6.15 -7.59
C TYR A 68 0.58 7.32 -7.83
N MET A 69 1.71 7.07 -8.49
CA MET A 69 2.69 8.11 -8.82
C MET A 69 2.26 9.03 -9.98
N ARG A 70 1.10 8.78 -10.59
CA ARG A 70 0.55 9.66 -11.64
C ARG A 70 -0.25 10.77 -10.99
N ASP A 71 0.07 12.01 -11.33
CA ASP A 71 -0.59 13.22 -10.80
C ASP A 71 -2.08 13.34 -11.20
N ASP A 72 -2.52 12.57 -12.20
CA ASP A 72 -3.87 12.62 -12.74
C ASP A 72 -4.80 11.54 -12.20
N LEU A 73 -4.34 10.71 -11.25
CA LEU A 73 -5.16 9.64 -10.67
C LEU A 73 -6.17 10.20 -9.67
N ASP A 74 -7.44 10.12 -10.00
CA ASP A 74 -8.55 10.47 -9.12
C ASP A 74 -9.66 9.39 -9.12
N CYS A 75 -10.68 9.59 -8.28
CA CYS A 75 -11.83 8.68 -8.21
C CYS A 75 -12.56 8.50 -9.55
N LYS A 76 -12.59 9.53 -10.40
CA LYS A 76 -13.26 9.45 -11.71
C LYS A 76 -12.44 8.63 -12.66
N MET A 77 -11.14 8.90 -12.74
CA MET A 77 -10.21 8.11 -13.57
C MET A 77 -10.19 6.66 -13.13
N MET A 78 -10.08 6.38 -11.83
CA MET A 78 -10.11 5.03 -11.29
C MET A 78 -11.40 4.27 -11.64
N SER A 79 -12.52 4.98 -11.70
CA SER A 79 -13.81 4.41 -12.10
C SER A 79 -13.89 4.16 -13.61
N ALA A 80 -13.25 4.99 -14.43
CA ALA A 80 -13.19 4.86 -15.88
C ALA A 80 -12.18 3.79 -16.33
N LEU A 81 -11.09 3.60 -15.60
CA LEU A 81 -10.12 2.54 -15.86
C LEU A 81 -10.74 1.17 -15.52
N ASN A 82 -10.59 0.22 -16.42
CA ASN A 82 -11.02 -1.17 -16.18
C ASN A 82 -9.98 -1.93 -15.32
N LEU A 83 -9.65 -1.36 -14.15
CA LEU A 83 -8.67 -1.96 -13.25
C LEU A 83 -9.24 -3.22 -12.60
N SER A 84 -8.36 -4.19 -12.37
CA SER A 84 -8.72 -5.36 -11.56
C SER A 84 -9.06 -4.94 -10.13
N ASN A 85 -9.92 -5.73 -9.47
CA ASN A 85 -10.27 -5.47 -8.06
C ASN A 85 -9.03 -5.46 -7.15
N ALA A 86 -8.05 -6.30 -7.43
CA ALA A 86 -6.80 -6.36 -6.67
C ALA A 86 -6.02 -5.04 -6.76
N VAL A 87 -5.86 -4.48 -7.96
CA VAL A 87 -5.18 -3.19 -8.16
C VAL A 87 -5.92 -2.06 -7.46
N MET A 88 -7.26 -2.06 -7.52
CA MET A 88 -8.07 -1.04 -6.84
C MET A 88 -7.91 -1.09 -5.32
N LEU A 89 -7.81 -2.27 -4.73
CA LEU A 89 -7.61 -2.42 -3.29
C LEU A 89 -6.20 -2.01 -2.85
N GLU A 90 -5.19 -2.33 -3.65
CA GLU A 90 -3.82 -1.87 -3.39
C GLU A 90 -3.69 -0.34 -3.53
N LEU A 91 -4.33 0.26 -4.53
CA LEU A 91 -4.40 1.72 -4.67
C LEU A 91 -5.05 2.38 -3.45
N LEU A 92 -6.14 1.82 -2.92
CA LEU A 92 -6.76 2.34 -1.70
C LEU A 92 -5.80 2.29 -0.49
N CYS A 93 -4.91 1.31 -0.42
CA CYS A 93 -3.89 1.26 0.63
C CYS A 93 -2.87 2.40 0.54
N LEU A 94 -2.70 2.99 -0.64
CA LEU A 94 -1.79 4.11 -0.89
C LEU A 94 -2.50 5.46 -0.80
N ASP A 95 -3.75 5.55 -1.25
CA ASP A 95 -4.51 6.79 -1.33
C ASP A 95 -5.95 6.62 -0.82
N LEU A 96 -6.23 7.20 0.35
CA LEU A 96 -7.54 7.16 1.01
C LEU A 96 -8.62 7.95 0.25
N SER A 97 -8.26 8.90 -0.60
CA SER A 97 -9.21 9.66 -1.42
C SER A 97 -10.04 8.75 -2.34
N LEU A 98 -9.51 7.54 -2.63
CA LEU A 98 -10.15 6.53 -3.47
C LEU A 98 -11.21 5.69 -2.72
N LEU A 99 -11.35 5.84 -1.40
CA LEU A 99 -12.31 5.08 -0.59
C LEU A 99 -13.75 5.17 -1.09
N PRO A 100 -14.28 6.34 -1.53
CA PRO A 100 -15.63 6.41 -2.09
C PRO A 100 -15.82 5.54 -3.34
N ALA A 101 -14.83 5.50 -4.24
CA ALA A 101 -14.89 4.68 -5.46
C ALA A 101 -14.86 3.17 -5.14
N VAL A 102 -14.01 2.75 -4.21
CA VAL A 102 -13.92 1.35 -3.76
C VAL A 102 -15.21 0.90 -3.06
N ARG A 103 -15.81 1.78 -2.23
CA ARG A 103 -17.10 1.53 -1.58
C ARG A 103 -18.25 1.41 -2.60
N ALA A 104 -18.30 2.33 -3.59
CA ALA A 104 -19.31 2.31 -4.65
C ALA A 104 -19.28 1.01 -5.47
N LYS A 105 -18.10 0.42 -5.68
CA LYS A 105 -17.95 -0.88 -6.35
C LYS A 105 -18.19 -2.09 -5.41
N GLY A 106 -18.51 -1.88 -4.14
CA GLY A 106 -18.72 -2.95 -3.16
C GLY A 106 -17.45 -3.76 -2.85
N LEU A 107 -16.26 -3.22 -3.11
CA LEU A 107 -15.00 -3.92 -2.90
C LEU A 107 -14.47 -3.79 -1.48
N PHE A 108 -14.90 -2.76 -0.74
CA PHE A 108 -14.40 -2.49 0.61
C PHE A 108 -14.58 -3.68 1.58
N TRP A 109 -15.62 -4.50 1.37
CA TRP A 109 -15.90 -5.70 2.18
C TRP A 109 -15.01 -6.91 1.85
N ARG A 110 -14.24 -6.84 0.76
CA ARG A 110 -13.33 -7.90 0.31
C ARG A 110 -11.89 -7.69 0.76
N ILE A 111 -11.63 -6.60 1.48
CA ILE A 111 -10.31 -6.26 2.01
C ILE A 111 -9.93 -7.30 3.09
N ASP A 112 -8.73 -7.83 3.01
CA ASP A 112 -8.16 -8.69 4.05
C ASP A 112 -7.68 -7.88 5.26
N GLU A 113 -7.23 -8.57 6.31
CA GLU A 113 -6.78 -7.96 7.56
C GLU A 113 -5.60 -7.03 7.36
N GLY A 114 -4.61 -7.42 6.56
CA GLY A 114 -3.41 -6.63 6.30
C GLY A 114 -3.70 -5.37 5.48
N GLN A 115 -4.52 -5.48 4.44
CA GLN A 115 -4.97 -4.33 3.65
C GLN A 115 -5.77 -3.36 4.51
N PHE A 116 -6.68 -3.87 5.34
CA PHE A 116 -7.47 -3.03 6.24
C PHE A 116 -6.58 -2.32 7.25
N ALA A 117 -5.60 -3.01 7.85
CA ALA A 117 -4.67 -2.41 8.78
C ALA A 117 -3.90 -1.24 8.13
N ARG A 118 -3.37 -1.40 6.92
CA ARG A 118 -2.70 -0.32 6.19
C ARG A 118 -3.62 0.89 5.96
N ILE A 119 -4.84 0.67 5.49
CA ILE A 119 -5.83 1.72 5.26
C ILE A 119 -6.17 2.43 6.57
N PHE A 120 -6.41 1.67 7.65
CA PHE A 120 -6.75 2.20 8.96
C PHE A 120 -5.62 3.07 9.53
N ILE A 121 -4.38 2.57 9.48
CA ILE A 121 -3.20 3.26 9.99
C ILE A 121 -2.93 4.54 9.20
N ASN A 122 -3.07 4.52 7.87
CA ASN A 122 -2.92 5.71 7.05
C ASN A 122 -3.96 6.77 7.40
N ALA A 123 -5.25 6.39 7.56
CA ALA A 123 -6.30 7.29 8.01
C ALA A 123 -6.03 7.85 9.41
N TYR A 124 -5.57 7.02 10.33
CA TYR A 124 -5.22 7.43 11.69
C TYR A 124 -4.08 8.45 11.69
N ARG A 125 -3.01 8.21 10.94
CA ARG A 125 -1.84 9.11 10.82
C ARG A 125 -2.17 10.42 10.12
N ALA A 126 -3.08 10.39 9.14
CA ALA A 126 -3.58 11.58 8.47
C ALA A 126 -4.62 12.36 9.30
N ALA A 127 -4.98 11.87 10.49
CA ALA A 127 -6.06 12.41 11.32
C ALA A 127 -7.42 12.48 10.60
N GLU A 128 -7.62 11.62 9.60
CA GLU A 128 -8.87 11.54 8.84
C GLU A 128 -9.86 10.61 9.54
N ASN A 129 -11.02 11.16 9.92
CA ASN A 129 -12.12 10.37 10.45
C ASN A 129 -13.05 9.89 9.34
N VAL A 130 -12.69 8.78 8.71
CA VAL A 130 -13.49 8.17 7.63
C VAL A 130 -14.42 7.04 8.13
N GLY A 131 -14.72 7.02 9.42
CA GLY A 131 -15.64 6.04 10.04
C GLY A 131 -15.04 4.62 10.16
N LEU A 132 -13.71 4.48 10.02
CA LEU A 132 -13.05 3.17 10.04
C LEU A 132 -13.06 2.48 11.40
N VAL A 133 -13.22 3.23 12.51
CA VAL A 133 -13.30 2.62 13.85
C VAL A 133 -14.55 1.75 13.98
N ALA A 134 -15.70 2.24 13.54
CA ALA A 134 -16.94 1.45 13.53
C ALA A 134 -16.82 0.22 12.63
N GLU A 135 -16.12 0.35 11.50
CA GLU A 135 -15.83 -0.76 10.61
C GLU A 135 -14.88 -1.77 11.26
N LEU A 136 -13.85 -1.32 11.97
CA LEU A 136 -12.91 -2.17 12.70
C LEU A 136 -13.65 -3.00 13.77
N GLN A 137 -14.51 -2.36 14.59
CA GLN A 137 -15.34 -3.05 15.58
C GLN A 137 -16.25 -4.10 14.95
N LYS A 138 -16.87 -3.78 13.80
CA LYS A 138 -17.75 -4.69 13.09
C LYS A 138 -17.03 -5.91 12.48
N ARG A 139 -15.78 -5.74 12.03
CA ARG A 139 -14.96 -6.81 11.46
C ARG A 139 -14.39 -7.75 12.50
N GLY A 140 -14.24 -7.28 13.73
CA GLY A 140 -13.82 -8.09 14.88
C GLY A 140 -12.31 -8.28 15.01
N TRP A 141 -11.95 -9.21 15.87
CA TRP A 141 -10.60 -9.38 16.39
C TRP A 141 -9.50 -9.63 15.36
N PRO A 142 -9.66 -10.42 14.30
CA PRO A 142 -8.58 -10.61 13.33
C PRO A 142 -8.09 -9.30 12.71
N PHE A 143 -9.02 -8.39 12.42
CA PHE A 143 -8.70 -7.06 11.88
C PHE A 143 -8.12 -6.13 12.94
N MET A 144 -8.61 -6.21 14.17
CA MET A 144 -8.09 -5.46 15.31
C MET A 144 -6.65 -5.84 15.61
N ASP A 145 -6.36 -7.14 15.67
CA ASP A 145 -5.03 -7.66 15.91
C ASP A 145 -4.04 -7.23 14.82
N ALA A 146 -4.45 -7.22 13.55
CA ALA A 146 -3.62 -6.74 12.46
C ALA A 146 -3.27 -5.25 12.61
N VAL A 147 -4.25 -4.40 12.97
CA VAL A 147 -4.00 -2.97 13.21
C VAL A 147 -3.06 -2.76 14.40
N ILE A 148 -3.25 -3.48 15.51
CA ILE A 148 -2.42 -3.35 16.71
C ILE A 148 -0.99 -3.84 16.45
N LEU A 149 -0.83 -4.91 15.68
CA LEU A 149 0.49 -5.46 15.33
C LEU A 149 1.32 -4.45 14.53
N ASP A 150 0.69 -3.78 13.56
CA ASP A 150 1.37 -2.84 12.66
C ASP A 150 1.50 -1.42 13.25
N CYS A 151 0.66 -1.06 14.24
CA CYS A 151 0.61 0.27 14.83
C CYS A 151 0.25 0.19 16.34
N PRO A 152 1.16 -0.32 17.21
CA PRO A 152 0.87 -0.49 18.63
C PRO A 152 0.56 0.83 19.35
N GLU A 153 1.04 1.96 18.86
CA GLU A 153 0.76 3.29 19.38
C GLU A 153 -0.72 3.70 19.30
N ILE A 154 -1.55 2.95 18.57
CA ILE A 154 -2.99 3.21 18.47
C ILE A 154 -3.78 2.72 19.70
N ILE A 155 -3.21 1.81 20.49
CA ILE A 155 -3.88 1.17 21.64
C ILE A 155 -4.56 2.19 22.56
N PRO A 156 -3.89 3.25 23.06
CA PRO A 156 -4.55 4.23 23.93
C PRO A 156 -5.70 4.99 23.25
N THR A 157 -5.68 5.08 21.93
CA THR A 157 -6.76 5.71 21.16
C THR A 157 -7.96 4.77 21.05
N LEU A 158 -7.73 3.49 20.77
CA LEU A 158 -8.79 2.49 20.72
C LEU A 158 -9.51 2.36 22.07
N GLU A 159 -8.76 2.35 23.19
CA GLU A 159 -9.33 2.33 24.54
C GLU A 159 -10.18 3.57 24.83
N ARG A 160 -9.71 4.78 24.48
CA ARG A 160 -10.49 6.02 24.61
C ARG A 160 -11.78 6.01 23.78
N MET A 161 -11.79 5.28 22.68
CA MET A 161 -12.95 5.09 21.82
C MET A 161 -13.89 3.97 22.31
N GLY A 162 -13.60 3.38 23.48
CA GLY A 162 -14.41 2.34 24.11
C GLY A 162 -14.26 0.96 23.47
N VAL A 163 -13.16 0.72 22.77
CA VAL A 163 -12.84 -0.61 22.25
C VAL A 163 -12.29 -1.46 23.39
N ASP A 164 -12.94 -2.58 23.69
CA ASP A 164 -12.44 -3.56 24.65
C ASP A 164 -11.29 -4.34 24.02
N LEU A 165 -10.09 -4.18 24.55
CA LEU A 165 -8.88 -4.86 24.07
C LEU A 165 -8.58 -6.16 24.80
N GLY A 166 -9.43 -6.56 25.76
CA GLY A 166 -9.19 -7.74 26.60
C GLY A 166 -9.07 -9.07 25.83
N GLU A 167 -9.63 -9.14 24.63
CA GLU A 167 -9.56 -10.33 23.78
C GLU A 167 -8.45 -10.27 22.71
N SER A 168 -7.73 -9.14 22.57
CA SER A 168 -6.63 -9.01 21.62
C SER A 168 -5.45 -9.90 22.01
N ARG A 169 -4.92 -10.66 21.05
CA ARG A 169 -3.73 -11.49 21.24
C ARG A 169 -2.48 -10.66 21.51
N TYR A 170 -2.43 -9.42 21.03
CA TYR A 170 -1.25 -8.57 21.03
C TYR A 170 -1.33 -7.43 22.02
N ALA A 171 -2.51 -6.90 22.34
CA ALA A 171 -2.66 -5.78 23.27
C ALA A 171 -2.07 -6.06 24.65
N VAL A 172 -2.19 -7.29 25.14
CA VAL A 172 -1.64 -7.73 26.45
C VAL A 172 -0.10 -7.69 26.49
N TYR A 173 0.56 -7.85 25.34
CA TYR A 173 2.03 -7.87 25.25
C TYR A 173 2.63 -6.48 25.02
N LEU A 174 1.85 -5.54 24.49
CA LEU A 174 2.30 -4.22 24.08
C LEU A 174 1.99 -3.12 25.12
N SER A 175 1.09 -3.41 26.08
CA SER A 175 0.71 -2.49 27.16
C SER A 175 1.68 -2.52 28.38
N LYS A 176 2.83 -3.17 28.25
CA LYS A 176 3.93 -3.20 29.22
C LYS A 176 5.11 -2.37 28.74
#